data_eaa876c8a6e7ef060a306c982ec2add4
#
_entry.id   eaa876c8a6e7ef060a306c982ec2add4
#
_cell.length_a   1.000
_cell.length_b   1.000
_cell.length_c   1.000
_cell.angle_alpha   90.00
_cell.angle_beta   90.00
_cell.angle_gamma   90.00
#
_symmetry.space_group_name_H-M   'P 1'
#
loop_
_entity.id
_entity.type
_entity.pdbx_description
1 polymer ?
#
loop_
_entity_poly.entity_id
_entity_poly.type
_entity_poly.pdbx_seq_one_letter_code
_entity_poly.pdbx_strand_id
1 'polypeptide(L)'
;VTLPFVKKSILAGIIATSCLSLPISAHAGGTPEKPNVLLIVMDDLGTGQLDFVLDTLDVDALAQRPTPPRYKGDINKMIEAARIAMPNVSDMAENGAKMTNAFVAHPVCGPSRAGIFTGRSPASFGTYSNDDAILGIPQDIKLLPSLFQENGYATASIGKWHNAKVIRKPKINENKQTRDYHDNMISTPEAGYAPHERGFDYAFSYYASGVALWNSPAFWRNGVNVPAPGYTTHLLTDETLKFIDEHKDKPFFINLSYSVPHIPLEQASPAKYMDKFDTGNVEADKYFAVLNAADEGIGQIIAKLKENGELENTLIFFLSDNGAVNESPMPMNAMDRGFKGQMFNGGVRVPFIAYQPGTIPAGTKSDAMISALDILPTALQVADIQIPDSLQVEGKNIMPLLKGETTRSPHAYLYWAGPGTKHYSEENQEFWHGYHQWITYQRQTPPVNPNLEKLSKGAWAVRDGEWALYFYDDGKNQPQLFNDNTDPSESIDLAKQNPQKVAELKNAYYQWIKDKPKPVIWGQDHYQILVDSAKP
;
A
#
# COMPACT_ATOMS: atom_id res chain seq x y z
N VAL A 1 33.54 -83.69 -40.71
CA VAL A 1 32.51 -83.01 -41.47
C VAL A 1 32.61 -81.52 -41.12
N THR A 2 33.36 -80.84 -42.00
CA THR A 2 33.73 -79.43 -41.93
C THR A 2 32.63 -78.57 -42.56
N LEU A 3 32.22 -77.52 -41.89
CA LEU A 3 31.36 -76.44 -42.38
C LEU A 3 32.22 -75.20 -42.69
N PRO A 4 31.93 -74.48 -43.75
CA PRO A 4 32.76 -73.34 -44.14
C PRO A 4 32.31 -72.02 -43.54
N PHE A 5 33.28 -71.15 -43.26
CA PHE A 5 33.18 -69.77 -42.86
C PHE A 5 32.55 -68.88 -43.91
N VAL A 6 31.50 -68.10 -43.56
CA VAL A 6 30.97 -67.03 -44.38
C VAL A 6 31.44 -65.67 -43.79
N LYS A 7 32.27 -64.94 -44.56
CA LYS A 7 32.64 -63.55 -44.23
C LYS A 7 31.45 -62.65 -44.46
N LYS A 8 31.00 -61.94 -43.39
CA LYS A 8 30.10 -60.80 -43.52
C LYS A 8 30.90 -59.49 -43.59
N SER A 9 30.77 -58.80 -44.69
CA SER A 9 31.29 -57.45 -44.89
C SER A 9 30.38 -56.47 -44.13
N ILE A 10 30.97 -55.65 -43.27
CA ILE A 10 30.28 -54.57 -42.56
C ILE A 10 30.39 -53.32 -43.42
N LEU A 11 29.24 -52.84 -43.91
CA LEU A 11 29.14 -51.56 -44.61
C LEU A 11 28.86 -50.49 -43.52
N ALA A 12 29.86 -49.64 -43.30
CA ALA A 12 29.71 -48.52 -42.37
C ALA A 12 28.91 -47.38 -43.03
N GLY A 13 27.67 -47.21 -42.67
CA GLY A 13 26.87 -46.06 -43.06
C GLY A 13 27.20 -44.86 -42.18
N ILE A 14 27.78 -43.82 -42.76
CA ILE A 14 27.98 -42.52 -42.10
C ILE A 14 26.62 -41.79 -42.07
N ILE A 15 25.97 -41.71 -40.91
CA ILE A 15 24.84 -40.83 -40.68
C ILE A 15 25.40 -39.45 -40.37
N ALA A 16 25.32 -38.54 -41.34
CA ALA A 16 25.57 -37.13 -41.09
C ALA A 16 24.42 -36.51 -40.34
N THR A 17 24.58 -36.31 -39.02
CA THR A 17 23.65 -35.56 -38.19
C THR A 17 23.86 -34.06 -38.49
N SER A 18 23.00 -33.47 -39.29
CA SER A 18 22.94 -32.03 -39.49
C SER A 18 22.38 -31.39 -38.22
N CYS A 19 23.26 -30.89 -37.34
CA CYS A 19 22.86 -29.96 -36.25
C CYS A 19 22.39 -28.66 -36.90
N LEU A 20 21.09 -28.44 -36.95
CA LEU A 20 20.53 -27.11 -37.15
C LEU A 20 20.89 -26.28 -35.91
N SER A 21 21.95 -25.50 -36.00
CA SER A 21 22.23 -24.42 -35.08
C SER A 21 21.19 -23.32 -35.34
N LEU A 22 20.19 -23.23 -34.48
CA LEU A 22 19.39 -22.02 -34.37
C LEU A 22 20.34 -20.87 -34.00
N PRO A 23 20.24 -19.70 -34.64
CA PRO A 23 21.04 -18.57 -34.25
C PRO A 23 20.56 -18.15 -32.84
N ILE A 24 21.38 -18.37 -31.81
CA ILE A 24 21.30 -17.64 -30.57
C ILE A 24 21.64 -16.21 -30.99
N SER A 25 20.62 -15.35 -31.03
CA SER A 25 20.84 -13.91 -31.12
C SER A 25 21.60 -13.51 -29.86
N ALA A 26 22.92 -13.47 -29.96
CA ALA A 26 23.75 -12.79 -28.99
C ALA A 26 23.33 -11.32 -29.06
N HIS A 27 22.61 -10.86 -28.07
CA HIS A 27 22.47 -9.42 -27.79
C HIS A 27 23.89 -8.89 -27.65
N ALA A 28 24.29 -8.03 -28.58
CA ALA A 28 25.54 -7.29 -28.49
C ALA A 28 25.57 -6.62 -27.14
N GLY A 29 26.68 -6.74 -26.39
CA GLY A 29 26.85 -6.21 -25.04
C GLY A 29 26.65 -4.69 -24.98
N GLY A 30 25.37 -4.28 -24.86
CA GLY A 30 24.96 -3.01 -24.34
C GLY A 30 25.05 -3.08 -22.82
N THR A 31 25.32 -1.96 -22.18
CA THR A 31 25.08 -1.79 -20.73
C THR A 31 23.71 -2.36 -20.40
N PRO A 32 23.54 -3.17 -19.32
CA PRO A 32 22.25 -3.70 -18.94
C PRO A 32 21.22 -2.55 -18.93
N GLU A 33 20.15 -2.74 -19.65
CA GLU A 33 19.09 -1.73 -19.72
C GLU A 33 18.54 -1.52 -18.31
N LYS A 34 18.53 -0.26 -17.83
CA LYS A 34 18.05 0.06 -16.49
C LYS A 34 16.59 -0.40 -16.35
N PRO A 35 16.25 -1.19 -15.32
CA PRO A 35 14.89 -1.71 -15.19
C PRO A 35 13.89 -0.61 -14.88
N ASN A 36 12.69 -0.75 -15.40
CA ASN A 36 11.54 0.06 -15.03
C ASN A 36 11.04 -0.33 -13.63
N VAL A 37 10.39 0.60 -12.95
CA VAL A 37 9.71 0.33 -11.68
C VAL A 37 8.28 0.86 -11.75
N LEU A 38 7.31 -0.02 -11.49
CA LEU A 38 5.89 0.31 -11.38
C LEU A 38 5.43 0.01 -9.96
N LEU A 39 5.04 1.04 -9.22
CA LEU A 39 4.45 0.94 -7.91
C LEU A 39 2.93 1.11 -8.01
N ILE A 40 2.17 0.06 -7.72
CA ILE A 40 0.70 0.06 -7.70
C ILE A 40 0.23 0.07 -6.24
N VAL A 41 -0.44 1.14 -5.83
CA VAL A 41 -0.96 1.30 -4.47
C VAL A 41 -2.47 1.36 -4.50
N MET A 42 -3.12 0.40 -3.85
CA MET A 42 -4.57 0.42 -3.59
C MET A 42 -4.87 1.27 -2.35
N ASP A 43 -6.10 1.73 -2.23
CA ASP A 43 -6.56 2.59 -1.12
C ASP A 43 -7.58 1.82 -0.27
N ASP A 44 -7.21 1.42 0.95
CA ASP A 44 -8.03 0.65 1.89
C ASP A 44 -8.29 -0.83 1.48
N LEU A 45 -7.41 -1.47 0.74
CA LEU A 45 -7.56 -2.88 0.36
C LEU A 45 -7.04 -3.80 1.48
N GLY A 46 -7.93 -4.60 2.05
CA GLY A 46 -7.55 -5.61 3.05
C GLY A 46 -6.99 -6.90 2.44
N THR A 47 -6.29 -7.67 3.26
CA THR A 47 -5.72 -8.97 2.85
C THR A 47 -6.78 -9.97 2.40
N GLY A 48 -7.96 -9.96 3.01
CA GLY A 48 -9.07 -10.87 2.73
C GLY A 48 -9.81 -10.65 1.42
N GLN A 49 -9.36 -9.68 0.59
CA GLN A 49 -9.96 -9.42 -0.72
C GLN A 49 -9.23 -10.13 -1.86
N LEU A 50 -8.17 -10.87 -1.56
CA LEU A 50 -7.36 -11.55 -2.55
C LEU A 50 -7.55 -13.06 -2.51
N ASP A 51 -7.73 -13.66 -3.68
CA ASP A 51 -8.05 -15.07 -3.86
C ASP A 51 -7.12 -16.01 -3.07
N PHE A 52 -5.82 -15.80 -3.13
CA PHE A 52 -4.84 -16.64 -2.46
C PHE A 52 -4.88 -16.61 -0.93
N VAL A 53 -5.67 -15.73 -0.32
CA VAL A 53 -5.92 -15.68 1.13
C VAL A 53 -7.21 -16.41 1.48
N LEU A 54 -8.18 -16.48 0.55
CA LEU A 54 -9.52 -16.99 0.81
C LEU A 54 -9.55 -18.47 1.20
N ASP A 55 -8.59 -19.27 0.70
CA ASP A 55 -8.48 -20.70 1.05
C ASP A 55 -8.03 -20.94 2.50
N THR A 56 -7.54 -19.90 3.17
CA THR A 56 -7.08 -19.99 4.58
C THR A 56 -8.13 -19.48 5.57
N LEU A 57 -9.30 -19.04 5.09
CA LEU A 57 -10.34 -18.48 5.93
C LEU A 57 -11.09 -19.54 6.73
N ASP A 58 -11.25 -19.29 8.01
CA ASP A 58 -12.28 -19.93 8.83
C ASP A 58 -13.61 -19.20 8.61
N VAL A 59 -14.43 -19.73 7.69
CA VAL A 59 -15.69 -19.09 7.26
C VAL A 59 -16.69 -18.99 8.42
N ASP A 60 -16.72 -20.00 9.31
CA ASP A 60 -17.63 -19.98 10.46
C ASP A 60 -17.24 -18.92 11.48
N ALA A 61 -15.96 -18.78 11.77
CA ALA A 61 -15.45 -17.72 12.62
C ALA A 61 -15.64 -16.33 11.98
N LEU A 62 -15.44 -16.22 10.67
CA LEU A 62 -15.63 -15.00 9.93
C LEU A 62 -17.11 -14.54 9.92
N ALA A 63 -18.04 -15.48 9.77
CA ALA A 63 -19.49 -15.23 9.81
C ALA A 63 -19.98 -14.68 11.17
N GLN A 64 -19.24 -14.96 12.26
CA GLN A 64 -19.55 -14.48 13.59
C GLN A 64 -19.01 -13.06 13.87
N ARG A 65 -18.16 -12.52 12.99
CA ARG A 65 -17.63 -11.16 13.14
C ARG A 65 -18.72 -10.11 12.93
N PRO A 66 -18.67 -8.97 13.66
CA PRO A 66 -19.57 -7.87 13.40
C PRO A 66 -19.45 -7.39 11.96
N THR A 67 -20.53 -7.49 11.20
CA THR A 67 -20.63 -6.95 9.85
C THR A 67 -21.43 -5.66 9.89
N PRO A 68 -20.93 -4.56 9.32
CA PRO A 68 -21.69 -3.32 9.23
C PRO A 68 -23.05 -3.56 8.57
N PRO A 69 -24.14 -2.92 9.05
CA PRO A 69 -25.49 -3.12 8.50
C PRO A 69 -25.57 -2.93 6.98
N ARG A 70 -24.73 -2.03 6.44
CA ARG A 70 -24.63 -1.74 5.01
C ARG A 70 -24.23 -2.96 4.16
N TYR A 71 -23.43 -3.87 4.71
CA TYR A 71 -22.90 -5.05 4.00
C TYR A 71 -23.46 -6.38 4.51
N LYS A 72 -24.58 -6.37 5.23
CA LYS A 72 -25.22 -7.61 5.63
C LYS A 72 -25.68 -8.41 4.41
N GLY A 73 -25.28 -9.66 4.33
CA GLY A 73 -25.60 -10.55 3.22
C GLY A 73 -25.03 -11.94 3.43
N ASP A 74 -25.06 -12.73 2.38
CA ASP A 74 -24.51 -14.10 2.36
C ASP A 74 -22.98 -14.06 2.27
N ILE A 75 -22.30 -14.52 3.31
CA ILE A 75 -20.84 -14.53 3.37
C ILE A 75 -20.22 -15.41 2.29
N ASN A 76 -20.83 -16.54 1.94
CA ASN A 76 -20.30 -17.43 0.90
C ASN A 76 -20.33 -16.74 -0.46
N LYS A 77 -21.42 -16.04 -0.78
CA LYS A 77 -21.50 -15.23 -2.01
C LYS A 77 -20.48 -14.09 -2.02
N MET A 78 -20.18 -13.48 -0.85
CA MET A 78 -19.15 -12.44 -0.75
C MET A 78 -17.73 -13.02 -0.94
N ILE A 79 -17.46 -14.22 -0.45
CA ILE A 79 -16.20 -14.93 -0.68
C ILE A 79 -16.06 -15.30 -2.16
N GLU A 80 -17.12 -15.81 -2.80
CA GLU A 80 -17.11 -16.08 -4.24
C GLU A 80 -16.86 -14.80 -5.05
N ALA A 81 -17.51 -13.68 -4.68
CA ALA A 81 -17.26 -12.39 -5.31
C ALA A 81 -15.79 -11.93 -5.14
N ALA A 82 -15.22 -12.10 -3.96
CA ALA A 82 -13.81 -11.77 -3.72
C ALA A 82 -12.86 -12.60 -4.60
N ARG A 83 -13.15 -13.91 -4.82
CA ARG A 83 -12.35 -14.78 -5.70
C ARG A 83 -12.27 -14.28 -7.13
N ILE A 84 -13.36 -13.72 -7.66
CA ILE A 84 -13.43 -13.27 -9.04
C ILE A 84 -13.17 -11.77 -9.22
N ALA A 85 -12.98 -11.04 -8.12
CA ALA A 85 -12.82 -9.59 -8.19
C ALA A 85 -11.50 -9.16 -8.81
N MET A 86 -10.39 -9.86 -8.51
CA MET A 86 -9.05 -9.43 -8.90
C MET A 86 -8.22 -10.56 -9.56
N PRO A 87 -8.65 -11.14 -10.69
CA PRO A 87 -7.98 -12.28 -11.32
C PRO A 87 -6.59 -11.95 -11.88
N ASN A 88 -6.35 -10.72 -12.40
CA ASN A 88 -5.04 -10.32 -12.90
C ASN A 88 -4.03 -10.14 -11.77
N VAL A 89 -4.47 -9.63 -10.61
CA VAL A 89 -3.64 -9.53 -9.42
C VAL A 89 -3.33 -10.93 -8.86
N SER A 90 -4.28 -11.86 -8.89
CA SER A 90 -4.06 -13.26 -8.52
C SER A 90 -3.03 -13.93 -9.44
N ASP A 91 -3.13 -13.75 -10.77
CA ASP A 91 -2.15 -14.24 -11.74
C ASP A 91 -0.76 -13.65 -11.49
N MET A 92 -0.68 -12.34 -11.22
CA MET A 92 0.58 -11.67 -10.87
C MET A 92 1.18 -12.25 -9.58
N ALA A 93 0.34 -12.59 -8.59
CA ALA A 93 0.79 -13.20 -7.34
C ALA A 93 1.29 -14.64 -7.52
N GLU A 94 0.68 -15.42 -8.42
CA GLU A 94 1.11 -16.78 -8.75
C GLU A 94 2.40 -16.81 -9.55
N ASN A 95 2.58 -15.83 -10.44
CA ASN A 95 3.76 -15.72 -11.30
C ASN A 95 4.87 -14.82 -10.73
N GLY A 96 4.70 -14.32 -9.51
CA GLY A 96 5.64 -13.47 -8.78
C GLY A 96 5.93 -13.96 -7.37
N ALA A 97 6.19 -13.01 -6.47
CA ALA A 97 6.42 -13.25 -5.05
C ALA A 97 5.27 -12.67 -4.20
N LYS A 98 4.69 -13.50 -3.33
CA LYS A 98 3.69 -13.15 -2.32
C LYS A 98 4.35 -13.02 -0.94
N MET A 99 4.22 -11.84 -0.31
CA MET A 99 4.72 -11.61 1.05
C MET A 99 3.52 -11.60 2.00
N THR A 100 3.40 -12.62 2.83
CA THR A 100 2.21 -12.79 3.71
C THR A 100 2.30 -11.99 5.02
N ASN A 101 3.50 -11.55 5.40
CA ASN A 101 3.75 -10.71 6.56
C ASN A 101 4.34 -9.35 6.14
N ALA A 102 3.61 -8.63 5.29
CA ALA A 102 3.95 -7.30 4.83
C ALA A 102 3.16 -6.23 5.59
N PHE A 103 3.87 -5.26 6.14
CA PHE A 103 3.29 -4.24 7.00
C PHE A 103 3.52 -2.84 6.44
N VAL A 104 2.49 -2.00 6.51
CA VAL A 104 2.62 -0.57 6.19
C VAL A 104 3.23 0.21 7.35
N ALA A 105 3.80 1.38 7.05
CA ALA A 105 4.44 2.22 8.05
C ALA A 105 3.45 2.87 9.04
N HIS A 106 2.16 2.90 8.69
CA HIS A 106 1.12 3.49 9.53
C HIS A 106 -0.27 2.97 9.13
N PRO A 107 -1.21 2.78 10.07
CA PRO A 107 -2.54 2.23 9.77
C PRO A 107 -3.50 3.20 9.05
N VAL A 108 -3.03 4.37 8.57
CA VAL A 108 -3.82 5.32 7.77
C VAL A 108 -3.03 5.87 6.59
N CYS A 109 -3.76 6.28 5.54
CA CYS A 109 -3.24 6.56 4.18
C CYS A 109 -2.07 7.55 4.13
N GLY A 110 -2.25 8.79 4.62
CA GLY A 110 -1.26 9.86 4.45
C GLY A 110 0.11 9.49 5.02
N PRO A 111 0.23 9.15 6.32
CA PRO A 111 1.49 8.72 6.91
C PRO A 111 2.07 7.47 6.26
N SER A 112 1.23 6.48 5.91
CA SER A 112 1.69 5.26 5.26
C SER A 112 2.34 5.56 3.90
N ARG A 113 1.68 6.36 3.06
CA ARG A 113 2.22 6.79 1.76
C ARG A 113 3.51 7.61 1.92
N ALA A 114 3.58 8.48 2.94
CA ALA A 114 4.80 9.19 3.26
C ALA A 114 5.96 8.22 3.55
N GLY A 115 5.69 7.14 4.29
CA GLY A 115 6.67 6.07 4.54
C GLY A 115 7.19 5.44 3.25
N ILE A 116 6.31 5.08 2.31
CA ILE A 116 6.70 4.50 1.02
C ILE A 116 7.68 5.39 0.25
N PHE A 117 7.39 6.71 0.15
CA PHE A 117 8.20 7.63 -0.63
C PHE A 117 9.49 8.09 0.06
N THR A 118 9.55 8.00 1.38
CA THR A 118 10.75 8.42 2.15
C THR A 118 11.63 7.24 2.57
N GLY A 119 11.09 6.00 2.57
CA GLY A 119 11.75 4.83 3.17
C GLY A 119 11.95 4.96 4.68
N ARG A 120 11.22 5.90 5.34
CA ARG A 120 11.36 6.22 6.77
C ARG A 120 10.01 6.12 7.47
N SER A 121 10.03 5.75 8.73
CA SER A 121 8.83 5.87 9.55
C SER A 121 8.31 7.32 9.54
N PRO A 122 7.02 7.56 9.34
CA PRO A 122 6.46 8.90 9.36
C PRO A 122 6.64 9.61 10.71
N ALA A 123 6.79 8.86 11.80
CA ALA A 123 7.19 9.39 13.10
C ALA A 123 8.54 10.13 13.07
N SER A 124 9.44 9.80 12.13
CA SER A 124 10.75 10.44 11.98
C SER A 124 10.68 11.92 11.58
N PHE A 125 9.52 12.36 11.11
CA PHE A 125 9.26 13.77 10.78
C PHE A 125 7.94 14.30 11.39
N GLY A 126 7.51 13.72 12.51
CA GLY A 126 6.39 14.23 13.32
C GLY A 126 5.00 13.93 12.76
N THR A 127 4.86 12.99 11.83
CA THR A 127 3.57 12.61 11.24
C THR A 127 3.05 11.33 11.88
N TYR A 128 2.02 11.44 12.70
CA TYR A 128 1.43 10.34 13.46
C TYR A 128 -0.04 10.09 13.12
N SER A 129 -0.63 10.89 12.23
CA SER A 129 -2.05 10.81 11.86
C SER A 129 -2.30 11.37 10.47
N ASN A 130 -3.49 11.15 9.93
CA ASN A 130 -3.91 11.85 8.71
C ASN A 130 -4.01 13.37 8.90
N ASP A 131 -4.25 13.83 10.13
CA ASP A 131 -4.29 15.26 10.44
C ASP A 131 -2.89 15.87 10.34
N ASP A 132 -1.85 15.18 10.84
CA ASP A 132 -0.47 15.61 10.63
C ASP A 132 -0.07 15.55 9.15
N ALA A 133 -0.55 14.56 8.41
CA ALA A 133 -0.23 14.38 6.99
C ALA A 133 -0.72 15.51 6.09
N ILE A 134 -1.70 16.32 6.51
CA ILE A 134 -2.13 17.50 5.75
C ILE A 134 -1.06 18.59 5.66
N LEU A 135 -0.02 18.54 6.51
CA LEU A 135 1.14 19.42 6.43
C LEU A 135 2.11 19.00 5.32
N GLY A 136 1.86 17.84 4.68
CA GLY A 136 2.73 17.27 3.65
C GLY A 136 4.02 16.70 4.21
N ILE A 137 4.76 16.01 3.37
CA ILE A 137 6.13 15.57 3.71
C ILE A 137 7.04 16.80 3.69
N PRO A 138 7.87 17.05 4.74
CA PRO A 138 8.78 18.19 4.77
C PRO A 138 9.60 18.31 3.47
N GLN A 139 9.77 19.56 2.99
CA GLN A 139 10.36 19.82 1.67
C GLN A 139 11.86 19.47 1.60
N ASP A 140 12.55 19.46 2.73
CA ASP A 140 13.96 19.08 2.87
C ASP A 140 14.19 17.56 2.80
N ILE A 141 13.12 16.76 2.87
CA ILE A 141 13.22 15.30 2.70
C ILE A 141 13.12 14.97 1.21
N LYS A 142 14.22 14.45 0.64
CA LYS A 142 14.24 13.94 -0.72
C LYS A 142 13.43 12.65 -0.82
N LEU A 143 12.58 12.55 -1.85
CA LEU A 143 11.68 11.43 -2.07
C LEU A 143 12.23 10.43 -3.10
N LEU A 144 11.72 9.21 -3.08
CA LEU A 144 12.01 8.15 -4.05
C LEU A 144 11.97 8.62 -5.51
N PRO A 145 10.91 9.31 -5.99
CA PRO A 145 10.87 9.79 -7.39
C PRO A 145 11.99 10.78 -7.72
N SER A 146 12.42 11.63 -6.79
CA SER A 146 13.53 12.54 -7.02
C SER A 146 14.84 11.80 -7.31
N LEU A 147 15.07 10.67 -6.61
CA LEU A 147 16.26 9.84 -6.83
C LEU A 147 16.22 9.17 -8.22
N PHE A 148 15.06 8.70 -8.65
CA PHE A 148 14.87 8.17 -10.00
C PHE A 148 15.07 9.25 -11.06
N GLN A 149 14.44 10.42 -10.91
CA GLN A 149 14.54 11.54 -11.85
C GLN A 149 15.99 11.99 -12.03
N GLU A 150 16.73 12.18 -10.94
CA GLU A 150 18.15 12.59 -10.96
C GLU A 150 19.05 11.54 -11.64
N ASN A 151 18.61 10.28 -11.71
CA ASN A 151 19.33 9.19 -12.38
C ASN A 151 18.81 8.89 -13.79
N GLY A 152 18.04 9.81 -14.37
CA GLY A 152 17.65 9.79 -15.77
C GLY A 152 16.40 8.98 -16.08
N TYR A 153 15.62 8.57 -15.10
CA TYR A 153 14.31 7.94 -15.29
C TYR A 153 13.25 8.98 -15.68
N ALA A 154 12.29 8.57 -16.49
CA ALA A 154 11.02 9.27 -16.62
C ALA A 154 10.16 8.93 -15.40
N THR A 155 9.57 9.93 -14.74
CA THR A 155 8.86 9.71 -13.48
C THR A 155 7.42 10.20 -13.53
N ALA A 156 6.45 9.36 -13.09
CA ALA A 156 5.04 9.71 -13.10
C ALA A 156 4.34 9.44 -11.75
N SER A 157 3.48 10.38 -11.32
CA SER A 157 2.52 10.20 -10.24
C SER A 157 1.11 10.24 -10.81
N ILE A 158 0.39 9.13 -10.74
CA ILE A 158 -0.95 8.98 -11.29
C ILE A 158 -1.90 8.53 -10.18
N GLY A 159 -2.92 9.34 -9.88
CA GLY A 159 -3.91 9.07 -8.84
C GLY A 159 -3.65 9.77 -7.50
N LYS A 160 -3.93 9.10 -6.39
CA LYS A 160 -3.87 9.67 -5.04
C LYS A 160 -2.45 10.02 -4.61
N TRP A 161 -2.23 11.30 -4.28
CA TRP A 161 -0.99 11.75 -3.67
C TRP A 161 -1.05 11.76 -2.14
N HIS A 162 -1.96 12.51 -1.56
CA HIS A 162 -2.24 12.63 -0.12
C HIS A 162 -1.03 12.96 0.77
N ASN A 163 0.02 13.54 0.21
CA ASN A 163 1.29 13.92 0.86
C ASN A 163 1.67 15.39 0.63
N ALA A 164 0.72 16.19 0.15
CA ALA A 164 0.92 17.62 -0.04
C ALA A 164 0.36 18.40 1.15
N LYS A 165 1.05 19.48 1.54
CA LYS A 165 0.41 20.53 2.32
C LYS A 165 -0.63 21.21 1.42
N VAL A 166 -1.88 21.24 1.87
CA VAL A 166 -2.99 21.66 1.03
C VAL A 166 -3.80 22.78 1.66
N ILE A 167 -4.23 23.71 0.81
CA ILE A 167 -5.27 24.69 1.12
C ILE A 167 -6.58 24.11 0.59
N ARG A 168 -7.46 23.75 1.47
CA ARG A 168 -8.78 23.23 1.10
C ARG A 168 -9.73 24.38 0.85
N LYS A 169 -10.19 24.53 -0.39
CA LYS A 169 -11.29 25.44 -0.71
C LYS A 169 -12.54 24.59 -0.90
N PRO A 170 -13.51 24.63 0.04
CA PRO A 170 -14.78 24.00 -0.21
C PRO A 170 -15.44 24.65 -1.42
N LYS A 171 -15.88 23.86 -2.39
CA LYS A 171 -16.90 24.34 -3.32
C LYS A 171 -18.20 24.43 -2.50
N ILE A 172 -18.57 25.64 -2.15
CA ILE A 172 -19.74 25.94 -1.33
C ILE A 172 -20.98 25.57 -2.16
N ASN A 173 -21.58 24.46 -1.79
CA ASN A 173 -22.99 24.23 -1.99
C ASN A 173 -23.56 24.12 -0.58
N GLU A 174 -24.09 25.22 -0.07
CA GLU A 174 -24.40 25.48 1.35
C GLU A 174 -25.49 24.57 1.94
N ASN A 175 -26.03 23.60 1.17
CA ASN A 175 -27.22 22.83 1.57
C ASN A 175 -27.02 21.33 1.59
N LYS A 176 -25.80 20.76 1.68
CA LYS A 176 -25.65 19.31 1.58
C LYS A 176 -24.80 18.67 2.66
N GLN A 177 -25.27 17.50 3.07
CA GLN A 177 -24.73 16.61 4.09
C GLN A 177 -23.23 16.33 3.90
N THR A 178 -22.55 16.09 4.99
CA THR A 178 -21.10 15.91 5.15
C THR A 178 -20.39 14.99 4.15
N ARG A 179 -21.07 14.06 3.46
CA ARG A 179 -20.50 13.17 2.45
C ARG A 179 -20.21 13.86 1.10
N ASP A 180 -21.07 14.77 0.64
CA ASP A 180 -20.83 15.55 -0.59
C ASP A 180 -19.61 16.49 -0.47
N TYR A 181 -19.18 16.77 0.76
CA TYR A 181 -18.06 17.66 1.05
C TYR A 181 -16.71 17.07 0.59
N HIS A 182 -16.49 15.77 0.77
CA HIS A 182 -15.23 15.12 0.37
C HIS A 182 -15.12 14.94 -1.15
N ASP A 183 -16.23 14.65 -1.83
CA ASP A 183 -16.23 14.33 -3.26
C ASP A 183 -16.06 15.55 -4.15
N ASN A 184 -16.47 16.73 -3.68
CA ASN A 184 -16.43 17.98 -4.43
C ASN A 184 -15.33 18.95 -3.96
N MET A 185 -14.47 18.54 -3.03
CA MET A 185 -13.44 19.39 -2.48
C MET A 185 -12.22 19.44 -3.37
N ILE A 186 -11.97 20.58 -4.00
CA ILE A 186 -10.71 20.86 -4.68
C ILE A 186 -9.68 21.25 -3.61
N SER A 187 -8.72 20.37 -3.37
CA SER A 187 -7.55 20.66 -2.54
C SER A 187 -6.47 21.29 -3.42
N THR A 188 -6.00 22.48 -3.07
CA THR A 188 -4.92 23.15 -3.76
C THR A 188 -3.61 22.92 -2.99
N PRO A 189 -2.57 22.35 -3.60
CA PRO A 189 -1.30 22.15 -2.92
C PRO A 189 -0.60 23.50 -2.69
N GLU A 190 0.09 23.64 -1.57
CA GLU A 190 1.05 24.72 -1.37
C GLU A 190 2.29 24.47 -2.23
N ALA A 191 2.95 25.53 -2.68
CA ALA A 191 4.14 25.43 -3.54
C ALA A 191 5.23 24.55 -2.92
N GLY A 192 5.85 23.69 -3.73
CA GLY A 192 6.87 22.72 -3.30
C GLY A 192 6.31 21.41 -2.73
N TYR A 193 4.98 21.19 -2.73
CA TYR A 193 4.38 19.97 -2.21
C TYR A 193 3.66 19.13 -3.26
N ALA A 194 3.41 19.64 -4.44
CA ALA A 194 2.79 18.90 -5.52
C ALA A 194 3.77 17.85 -6.10
N PRO A 195 3.31 16.70 -6.62
CA PRO A 195 4.19 15.64 -7.11
C PRO A 195 5.20 16.12 -8.14
N HIS A 196 4.79 16.99 -9.10
CA HIS A 196 5.68 17.52 -10.13
C HIS A 196 6.77 18.47 -9.58
N GLU A 197 6.66 18.92 -8.32
CA GLU A 197 7.67 19.67 -7.59
C GLU A 197 8.51 18.78 -6.66
N ARG A 198 8.19 17.47 -6.58
CA ARG A 198 8.79 16.49 -5.67
C ARG A 198 9.41 15.30 -6.41
N GLY A 199 9.89 15.53 -7.65
CA GLY A 199 10.64 14.55 -8.43
C GLY A 199 9.83 13.72 -9.43
N PHE A 200 8.60 14.13 -9.73
CA PHE A 200 7.84 13.54 -10.84
C PHE A 200 7.82 14.46 -12.04
N ASP A 201 8.25 13.99 -13.21
CA ASP A 201 8.18 14.72 -14.47
C ASP A 201 6.74 14.92 -14.95
N TYR A 202 5.88 13.95 -14.61
CA TYR A 202 4.46 13.94 -14.93
C TYR A 202 3.63 13.66 -13.68
N ALA A 203 2.54 14.41 -13.53
CA ALA A 203 1.57 14.20 -12.46
C ALA A 203 0.14 14.35 -12.99
N PHE A 204 -0.69 13.34 -12.80
CA PHE A 204 -2.15 13.42 -12.91
C PHE A 204 -2.74 12.93 -11.59
N SER A 205 -2.87 13.82 -10.63
CA SER A 205 -3.08 13.46 -9.23
C SER A 205 -4.13 14.32 -8.54
N TYR A 206 -4.68 13.80 -7.45
CA TYR A 206 -5.49 14.56 -6.51
C TYR A 206 -4.87 14.52 -5.11
N TYR A 207 -5.21 15.50 -4.25
CA TYR A 207 -4.51 15.73 -2.98
C TYR A 207 -5.36 15.45 -1.74
N ALA A 208 -6.65 15.19 -1.92
CA ALA A 208 -7.57 14.85 -0.83
C ALA A 208 -7.44 13.37 -0.41
N SER A 209 -8.12 13.01 0.68
CA SER A 209 -8.18 11.61 1.16
C SER A 209 -8.99 10.70 0.23
N GLY A 210 -10.00 11.21 -0.46
CA GLY A 210 -10.84 10.49 -1.40
C GLY A 210 -11.16 11.33 -2.63
N VAL A 211 -11.76 10.72 -3.63
CA VAL A 211 -12.15 11.33 -4.91
C VAL A 211 -13.42 10.67 -5.44
N ALA A 212 -14.26 11.44 -6.15
CA ALA A 212 -15.45 10.90 -6.80
C ALA A 212 -15.09 9.86 -7.86
N LEU A 213 -15.89 8.80 -7.97
CA LEU A 213 -15.68 7.74 -8.97
C LEU A 213 -15.98 8.21 -10.41
N TRP A 214 -16.79 9.26 -10.56
CA TRP A 214 -17.17 9.81 -11.85
C TRP A 214 -17.00 11.31 -11.91
N ASN A 215 -16.44 11.78 -13.05
CA ASN A 215 -16.38 13.22 -13.40
C ASN A 215 -15.80 14.11 -12.29
N SER A 216 -14.75 13.64 -11.63
CA SER A 216 -14.16 14.34 -10.49
C SER A 216 -13.55 15.69 -10.89
N PRO A 217 -13.85 16.78 -10.16
CA PRO A 217 -13.20 18.08 -10.36
C PRO A 217 -11.85 18.20 -9.65
N ALA A 218 -11.42 17.16 -8.91
CA ALA A 218 -10.31 17.26 -7.96
C ALA A 218 -8.93 17.01 -8.58
N PHE A 219 -8.85 16.64 -9.86
CA PHE A 219 -7.60 16.29 -10.52
C PHE A 219 -6.77 17.49 -10.93
N TRP A 220 -5.46 17.31 -10.83
CA TRP A 220 -4.44 18.27 -11.23
C TRP A 220 -3.46 17.60 -12.18
N ARG A 221 -3.15 18.26 -13.30
CA ARG A 221 -2.11 17.82 -14.23
C ARG A 221 -0.95 18.83 -14.17
N ASN A 222 0.21 18.39 -13.66
CA ASN A 222 1.39 19.22 -13.51
C ASN A 222 1.11 20.63 -12.93
N GLY A 223 0.38 20.66 -11.80
CA GLY A 223 0.06 21.91 -11.09
C GLY A 223 -1.14 22.69 -11.65
N VAL A 224 -1.79 22.21 -12.70
CA VAL A 224 -3.01 22.82 -13.25
C VAL A 224 -4.22 21.94 -12.91
N ASN A 225 -5.25 22.53 -12.27
CA ASN A 225 -6.50 21.82 -12.02
C ASN A 225 -7.24 21.60 -13.34
N VAL A 226 -7.55 20.34 -13.64
CA VAL A 226 -8.15 19.94 -14.93
C VAL A 226 -9.45 19.15 -14.71
N PRO A 227 -10.43 19.29 -15.61
CA PRO A 227 -11.57 18.38 -15.63
C PRO A 227 -11.12 16.94 -15.85
N ALA A 228 -11.73 16.02 -15.13
CA ALA A 228 -11.52 14.58 -15.29
C ALA A 228 -12.87 13.89 -15.62
N PRO A 229 -13.39 14.05 -16.83
CA PRO A 229 -14.64 13.45 -17.24
C PRO A 229 -14.48 11.93 -17.43
N GLY A 230 -15.45 11.16 -16.95
CA GLY A 230 -15.45 9.71 -17.06
C GLY A 230 -15.27 9.02 -15.73
N TYR A 231 -15.01 7.72 -15.79
CA TYR A 231 -14.83 6.86 -14.62
C TYR A 231 -13.37 6.93 -14.13
N THR A 232 -13.18 7.35 -12.90
CA THR A 232 -11.86 7.67 -12.33
C THR A 232 -10.85 6.52 -12.48
N THR A 233 -11.26 5.28 -12.20
CA THR A 233 -10.37 4.11 -12.33
C THR A 233 -9.85 3.94 -13.76
N HIS A 234 -10.70 4.12 -14.78
CA HIS A 234 -10.28 4.08 -16.18
C HIS A 234 -9.32 5.21 -16.52
N LEU A 235 -9.63 6.44 -16.08
CA LEU A 235 -8.75 7.59 -16.34
C LEU A 235 -7.33 7.37 -15.80
N LEU A 236 -7.20 6.78 -14.60
CA LEU A 236 -5.89 6.47 -14.02
C LEU A 236 -5.15 5.40 -14.83
N THR A 237 -5.87 4.38 -15.30
CA THR A 237 -5.33 3.35 -16.18
C THR A 237 -4.85 3.94 -17.51
N ASP A 238 -5.71 4.74 -18.17
CA ASP A 238 -5.43 5.35 -19.48
C ASP A 238 -4.21 6.29 -19.41
N GLU A 239 -4.10 7.11 -18.35
CA GLU A 239 -2.93 7.98 -18.15
C GLU A 239 -1.66 7.16 -17.91
N THR A 240 -1.75 6.00 -17.26
CA THR A 240 -0.61 5.09 -17.06
C THR A 240 -0.17 4.45 -18.37
N LEU A 241 -1.12 3.92 -19.16
CA LEU A 241 -0.85 3.32 -20.46
C LEU A 241 -0.22 4.34 -21.42
N LYS A 242 -0.76 5.56 -21.43
CA LYS A 242 -0.22 6.66 -22.23
C LYS A 242 1.22 6.99 -21.82
N PHE A 243 1.49 7.10 -20.52
CA PHE A 243 2.85 7.41 -20.03
C PHE A 243 3.86 6.32 -20.43
N ILE A 244 3.47 5.04 -20.34
CA ILE A 244 4.31 3.90 -20.77
C ILE A 244 4.62 4.01 -22.26
N ASP A 245 3.61 4.24 -23.11
CA ASP A 245 3.81 4.37 -24.57
C ASP A 245 4.71 5.55 -24.96
N GLU A 246 4.61 6.66 -24.24
CA GLU A 246 5.41 7.86 -24.49
C GLU A 246 6.88 7.72 -24.03
N HIS A 247 7.19 6.74 -23.18
CA HIS A 247 8.51 6.58 -22.57
C HIS A 247 9.15 5.20 -22.80
N LYS A 248 8.68 4.42 -23.77
CA LYS A 248 9.20 3.08 -24.09
C LYS A 248 10.71 3.00 -24.40
N ASP A 249 11.32 4.12 -24.76
CA ASP A 249 12.75 4.20 -25.07
C ASP A 249 13.59 4.71 -23.87
N LYS A 250 13.00 4.82 -22.67
CA LYS A 250 13.64 5.39 -21.49
C LYS A 250 13.16 4.66 -20.23
N PRO A 251 14.04 4.31 -19.29
CA PRO A 251 13.59 3.70 -18.04
C PRO A 251 12.64 4.63 -17.30
N PHE A 252 11.62 4.07 -16.65
CA PHE A 252 10.61 4.85 -15.93
C PHE A 252 10.39 4.37 -14.49
N PHE A 253 9.97 5.30 -13.65
CA PHE A 253 9.35 5.05 -12.36
C PHE A 253 7.92 5.61 -12.36
N ILE A 254 6.94 4.74 -12.19
CA ILE A 254 5.52 5.13 -12.12
C ILE A 254 4.98 4.79 -10.73
N ASN A 255 4.38 5.78 -10.07
CA ASN A 255 3.48 5.58 -8.95
C ASN A 255 2.04 5.65 -9.45
N LEU A 256 1.38 4.48 -9.57
CA LEU A 256 -0.05 4.36 -9.85
C LEU A 256 -0.79 4.13 -8.53
N SER A 257 -1.53 5.12 -8.10
CA SER A 257 -2.30 5.09 -6.85
C SER A 257 -3.80 5.11 -7.15
N TYR A 258 -4.41 3.93 -7.22
CA TYR A 258 -5.86 3.83 -7.35
C TYR A 258 -6.58 4.38 -6.12
N SER A 259 -7.76 4.95 -6.32
CA SER A 259 -8.62 5.48 -5.24
C SER A 259 -9.55 4.42 -4.64
N VAL A 260 -9.54 3.21 -5.17
CA VAL A 260 -10.45 2.13 -4.78
C VAL A 260 -9.71 1.06 -3.96
N PRO A 261 -10.41 0.38 -3.05
CA PRO A 261 -11.83 0.48 -2.72
C PRO A 261 -12.19 1.51 -1.63
N HIS A 262 -11.45 2.62 -1.50
CA HIS A 262 -11.77 3.68 -0.52
C HIS A 262 -13.19 4.22 -0.74
N ILE A 263 -13.91 4.42 0.35
CA ILE A 263 -15.24 5.07 0.33
C ILE A 263 -15.11 6.58 -0.01
N PRO A 264 -16.13 7.23 -0.61
CA PRO A 264 -17.49 6.73 -0.81
C PRO A 264 -17.66 5.90 -2.09
N LEU A 265 -18.54 4.90 -2.05
CA LEU A 265 -18.90 4.01 -3.16
C LEU A 265 -20.39 4.15 -3.55
N GLU A 266 -20.97 5.35 -3.36
CA GLU A 266 -22.38 5.61 -3.68
C GLU A 266 -22.65 5.48 -5.17
N GLN A 267 -21.69 5.90 -6.01
CA GLN A 267 -21.79 5.78 -7.46
C GLN A 267 -21.46 4.35 -7.89
N ALA A 268 -22.31 3.78 -8.73
CA ALA A 268 -22.02 2.46 -9.29
C ALA A 268 -20.87 2.52 -10.31
N SER A 269 -20.11 1.45 -10.38
CA SER A 269 -19.16 1.21 -11.47
C SER A 269 -19.91 1.03 -12.81
N PRO A 270 -19.23 1.10 -13.97
CA PRO A 270 -19.82 0.72 -15.25
C PRO A 270 -20.48 -0.66 -15.19
N ALA A 271 -21.60 -0.84 -15.92
CA ALA A 271 -22.43 -2.06 -15.90
C ALA A 271 -21.61 -3.33 -16.11
N LYS A 272 -20.62 -3.30 -17.01
CA LYS A 272 -19.74 -4.45 -17.30
C LYS A 272 -19.04 -5.03 -16.06
N TYR A 273 -18.87 -4.24 -15.00
CA TYR A 273 -18.30 -4.69 -13.73
C TYR A 273 -19.41 -5.05 -12.74
N MET A 274 -20.45 -4.22 -12.64
CA MET A 274 -21.58 -4.46 -11.75
C MET A 274 -22.27 -5.78 -12.04
N ASP A 275 -22.46 -6.12 -13.33
CA ASP A 275 -23.17 -7.32 -13.78
C ASP A 275 -22.43 -8.63 -13.46
N LYS A 276 -21.20 -8.56 -12.99
CA LYS A 276 -20.41 -9.73 -12.57
C LYS A 276 -20.72 -10.21 -11.15
N PHE A 277 -21.36 -9.38 -10.33
CA PHE A 277 -21.54 -9.64 -8.91
C PHE A 277 -23.02 -9.66 -8.53
N ASP A 278 -23.43 -10.71 -7.81
CA ASP A 278 -24.78 -10.89 -7.24
C ASP A 278 -24.62 -11.51 -5.82
N THR A 279 -24.08 -10.71 -4.91
CA THR A 279 -23.91 -11.13 -3.51
C THR A 279 -25.24 -11.11 -2.72
N GLY A 280 -26.30 -10.60 -3.32
CA GLY A 280 -27.56 -10.29 -2.64
C GLY A 280 -27.51 -8.98 -1.84
N ASN A 281 -26.40 -8.23 -1.96
CA ASN A 281 -26.21 -6.92 -1.34
C ASN A 281 -25.56 -5.95 -2.34
N VAL A 282 -26.33 -4.97 -2.81
CA VAL A 282 -25.90 -4.02 -3.85
C VAL A 282 -24.66 -3.20 -3.45
N GLU A 283 -24.45 -2.93 -2.17
CA GLU A 283 -23.28 -2.18 -1.72
C GLU A 283 -22.01 -3.05 -1.72
N ALA A 284 -22.15 -4.35 -1.45
CA ALA A 284 -21.07 -5.31 -1.63
C ALA A 284 -20.77 -5.52 -3.13
N ASP A 285 -21.79 -5.59 -3.98
CA ASP A 285 -21.61 -5.69 -5.44
C ASP A 285 -20.85 -4.48 -5.99
N LYS A 286 -21.17 -3.27 -5.55
CA LYS A 286 -20.41 -2.04 -5.88
C LYS A 286 -18.95 -2.13 -5.43
N TYR A 287 -18.71 -2.65 -4.22
CA TYR A 287 -17.37 -2.81 -3.69
C TYR A 287 -16.52 -3.74 -4.56
N PHE A 288 -17.03 -4.91 -4.90
CA PHE A 288 -16.32 -5.86 -5.77
C PHE A 288 -16.19 -5.35 -7.20
N ALA A 289 -17.17 -4.61 -7.70
CA ALA A 289 -17.11 -4.01 -9.03
C ALA A 289 -16.00 -2.95 -9.17
N VAL A 290 -15.74 -2.12 -8.14
CA VAL A 290 -14.63 -1.16 -8.20
C VAL A 290 -13.27 -1.87 -8.16
N LEU A 291 -13.14 -2.97 -7.41
CA LEU A 291 -11.93 -3.80 -7.41
C LEU A 291 -11.70 -4.44 -8.78
N ASN A 292 -12.75 -5.00 -9.39
CA ASN A 292 -12.65 -5.62 -10.71
C ASN A 292 -12.28 -4.62 -11.81
N ALA A 293 -12.75 -3.37 -11.70
CA ALA A 293 -12.35 -2.31 -12.61
C ALA A 293 -10.86 -1.95 -12.50
N ALA A 294 -10.31 -1.89 -11.28
CA ALA A 294 -8.88 -1.66 -11.06
C ALA A 294 -8.05 -2.83 -11.54
N ASP A 295 -8.50 -4.06 -11.28
CA ASP A 295 -7.83 -5.28 -11.72
C ASP A 295 -7.76 -5.38 -13.25
N GLU A 296 -8.86 -5.06 -13.96
CA GLU A 296 -8.84 -4.99 -15.42
C GLU A 296 -7.79 -3.98 -15.92
N GLY A 297 -7.71 -2.80 -15.26
CA GLY A 297 -6.69 -1.80 -15.58
C GLY A 297 -5.26 -2.31 -15.36
N ILE A 298 -5.02 -3.04 -14.27
CA ILE A 298 -3.72 -3.67 -14.00
C ILE A 298 -3.39 -4.70 -15.09
N GLY A 299 -4.36 -5.53 -15.48
CA GLY A 299 -4.20 -6.48 -16.59
C GLY A 299 -3.84 -5.79 -17.91
N GLN A 300 -4.48 -4.66 -18.23
CA GLN A 300 -4.16 -3.86 -19.42
C GLN A 300 -2.73 -3.30 -19.38
N ILE A 301 -2.29 -2.82 -18.22
CA ILE A 301 -0.92 -2.30 -18.03
C ILE A 301 0.11 -3.43 -18.21
N ILE A 302 -0.10 -4.60 -17.62
CA ILE A 302 0.78 -5.76 -17.78
C ILE A 302 0.83 -6.20 -19.26
N ALA A 303 -0.32 -6.23 -19.93
CA ALA A 303 -0.40 -6.54 -21.36
C ALA A 303 0.37 -5.53 -22.22
N LYS A 304 0.29 -4.24 -21.91
CA LYS A 304 1.01 -3.16 -22.58
C LYS A 304 2.53 -3.31 -22.40
N LEU A 305 2.99 -3.55 -21.18
CA LEU A 305 4.41 -3.81 -20.91
C LEU A 305 4.93 -5.03 -21.68
N LYS A 306 4.11 -6.08 -21.80
CA LYS A 306 4.44 -7.27 -22.59
C LYS A 306 4.47 -6.97 -24.09
N GLU A 307 3.49 -6.21 -24.60
CA GLU A 307 3.44 -5.76 -26.00
C GLU A 307 4.69 -4.97 -26.39
N ASN A 308 5.14 -4.09 -25.50
CA ASN A 308 6.35 -3.28 -25.69
C ASN A 308 7.66 -4.08 -25.51
N GLY A 309 7.61 -5.32 -24.99
CA GLY A 309 8.81 -6.09 -24.64
C GLY A 309 9.51 -5.61 -23.38
N GLU A 310 8.80 -4.88 -22.50
CA GLU A 310 9.35 -4.26 -21.29
C GLU A 310 9.02 -5.04 -20.00
N LEU A 311 8.13 -6.04 -20.07
CA LEU A 311 7.61 -6.70 -18.86
C LEU A 311 8.71 -7.38 -18.03
N GLU A 312 9.63 -8.11 -18.67
CA GLU A 312 10.76 -8.77 -18.00
C GLU A 312 11.75 -7.76 -17.41
N ASN A 313 11.79 -6.55 -17.95
CA ASN A 313 12.62 -5.44 -17.45
C ASN A 313 11.83 -4.46 -16.55
N THR A 314 10.67 -4.85 -16.04
CA THR A 314 9.84 -4.00 -15.16
C THR A 314 9.61 -4.70 -13.82
N LEU A 315 10.11 -4.09 -12.73
CA LEU A 315 9.74 -4.50 -11.37
C LEU A 315 8.42 -3.86 -10.98
N ILE A 316 7.40 -4.69 -10.75
CA ILE A 316 6.08 -4.25 -10.33
C ILE A 316 5.89 -4.59 -8.85
N PHE A 317 5.58 -3.57 -8.03
CA PHE A 317 5.08 -3.73 -6.68
C PHE A 317 3.58 -3.47 -6.65
N PHE A 318 2.84 -4.34 -5.97
CA PHE A 318 1.42 -4.16 -5.68
C PHE A 318 1.21 -4.27 -4.18
N LEU A 319 0.57 -3.27 -3.58
CA LEU A 319 0.20 -3.27 -2.17
C LEU A 319 -1.00 -2.36 -1.90
N SER A 320 -1.51 -2.41 -0.66
CA SER A 320 -2.43 -1.40 -0.13
C SER A 320 -1.69 -0.41 0.76
N ASP A 321 -2.22 0.80 0.90
CA ASP A 321 -1.65 1.81 1.80
C ASP A 321 -1.99 1.58 3.29
N ASN A 322 -3.04 0.86 3.60
CA ASN A 322 -3.42 0.37 4.94
C ASN A 322 -4.45 -0.76 4.80
N GLY A 323 -4.79 -1.38 5.91
CA GLY A 323 -5.82 -2.41 5.93
C GLY A 323 -7.22 -1.85 5.61
N ALA A 324 -8.16 -2.74 5.30
CA ALA A 324 -9.53 -2.37 4.97
C ALA A 324 -10.23 -1.64 6.13
N VAL A 325 -11.18 -0.77 5.78
CA VAL A 325 -12.04 -0.11 6.76
C VAL A 325 -13.08 -1.07 7.31
N ASN A 326 -13.60 -0.78 8.51
CA ASN A 326 -14.66 -1.57 9.13
C ASN A 326 -16.01 -1.54 8.38
N GLU A 327 -16.11 -0.70 7.35
CA GLU A 327 -17.29 -0.56 6.49
C GLU A 327 -17.17 -1.36 5.18
N SER A 328 -16.09 -2.15 5.02
CA SER A 328 -15.93 -3.03 3.85
C SER A 328 -16.74 -4.32 4.01
N PRO A 329 -17.21 -4.93 2.89
CA PRO A 329 -17.85 -6.23 2.95
C PRO A 329 -16.86 -7.32 3.38
N MET A 330 -17.39 -8.42 3.90
CA MET A 330 -16.55 -9.60 4.21
C MET A 330 -16.20 -10.35 2.92
N PRO A 331 -15.00 -10.99 2.85
CA PRO A 331 -13.93 -10.94 3.83
C PRO A 331 -13.15 -9.62 3.76
N MET A 332 -13.08 -8.86 4.84
CA MET A 332 -12.34 -7.58 4.89
C MET A 332 -10.82 -7.78 5.00
N ASN A 333 -10.34 -7.98 6.22
CA ASN A 333 -8.93 -8.22 6.55
C ASN A 333 -8.69 -9.70 6.87
N ALA A 334 -9.37 -10.63 6.18
CA ALA A 334 -9.31 -12.06 6.47
C ALA A 334 -9.57 -12.35 7.98
N MET A 335 -8.69 -13.14 8.60
CA MET A 335 -8.77 -13.45 10.02
C MET A 335 -8.07 -12.41 10.92
N ASP A 336 -7.47 -11.37 10.35
CA ASP A 336 -6.74 -10.35 11.10
C ASP A 336 -7.67 -9.54 12.01
N ARG A 337 -7.20 -9.24 13.21
CA ARG A 337 -7.90 -8.35 14.14
C ARG A 337 -7.77 -6.90 13.69
N GLY A 338 -8.83 -6.13 13.86
CA GLY A 338 -8.82 -4.69 13.62
C GLY A 338 -9.03 -4.29 12.17
N PHE A 339 -8.81 -3.01 11.91
CA PHE A 339 -9.09 -2.35 10.64
C PHE A 339 -8.31 -1.03 10.55
N LYS A 340 -8.38 -0.35 9.42
CA LYS A 340 -7.81 0.98 9.18
C LYS A 340 -7.88 1.89 10.41
N GLY A 341 -6.77 2.50 10.79
CA GLY A 341 -6.63 3.36 11.97
C GLY A 341 -6.28 2.62 13.25
N GLN A 342 -6.27 1.29 13.25
CA GLN A 342 -5.82 0.47 14.38
C GLN A 342 -4.47 -0.18 14.08
N MET A 343 -3.65 -0.37 15.12
CA MET A 343 -2.30 -0.93 14.95
C MET A 343 -2.25 -2.46 15.02
N PHE A 344 -3.41 -3.11 15.14
CA PHE A 344 -3.56 -4.56 14.98
C PHE A 344 -3.32 -4.98 13.53
N ASN A 345 -3.13 -6.27 13.30
CA ASN A 345 -2.87 -6.81 11.98
C ASN A 345 -3.82 -6.28 10.89
N GLY A 346 -5.12 -6.26 11.15
CA GLY A 346 -6.11 -5.78 10.18
C GLY A 346 -6.00 -4.30 9.80
N GLY A 347 -5.22 -3.49 10.53
CA GLY A 347 -4.95 -2.11 10.17
C GLY A 347 -3.60 -1.90 9.47
N VAL A 348 -2.61 -2.73 9.78
CA VAL A 348 -1.22 -2.53 9.33
C VAL A 348 -0.68 -3.62 8.40
N ARG A 349 -1.24 -4.85 8.43
CA ARG A 349 -0.89 -5.91 7.50
C ARG A 349 -1.67 -5.74 6.21
N VAL A 350 -0.98 -5.76 5.09
CA VAL A 350 -1.55 -5.50 3.77
C VAL A 350 -1.12 -6.56 2.76
N PRO A 351 -1.89 -6.75 1.68
CA PRO A 351 -1.40 -7.53 0.56
C PRO A 351 -0.15 -6.89 -0.01
N PHE A 352 0.85 -7.73 -0.31
CA PHE A 352 2.09 -7.30 -0.96
C PHE A 352 2.54 -8.34 -1.97
N ILE A 353 2.65 -7.92 -3.22
CA ILE A 353 3.10 -8.74 -4.33
C ILE A 353 4.24 -8.00 -5.03
N ALA A 354 5.28 -8.72 -5.41
CA ALA A 354 6.32 -8.24 -6.31
C ALA A 354 6.38 -9.14 -7.54
N TYR A 355 6.43 -8.53 -8.72
CA TYR A 355 6.39 -9.25 -9.98
C TYR A 355 7.42 -8.69 -10.97
N GLN A 356 8.31 -9.53 -11.46
CA GLN A 356 9.25 -9.28 -12.53
C GLN A 356 9.63 -10.62 -13.15
N PRO A 357 8.99 -11.02 -14.26
CA PRO A 357 9.30 -12.28 -14.93
C PRO A 357 10.79 -12.43 -15.24
N GLY A 358 11.33 -13.64 -15.08
CA GLY A 358 12.75 -13.90 -15.29
C GLY A 358 13.69 -13.45 -14.16
N THR A 359 13.24 -12.55 -13.27
CA THR A 359 14.03 -12.08 -12.12
C THR A 359 13.49 -12.60 -10.79
N ILE A 360 12.19 -12.55 -10.60
CA ILE A 360 11.48 -13.09 -9.44
C ILE A 360 10.87 -14.43 -9.85
N PRO A 361 11.26 -15.55 -9.19
CA PRO A 361 10.70 -16.86 -9.52
C PRO A 361 9.19 -16.92 -9.26
N ALA A 362 8.45 -17.50 -10.20
CA ALA A 362 7.03 -17.75 -10.05
C ALA A 362 6.73 -18.61 -8.80
N GLY A 363 5.64 -18.30 -8.11
CA GLY A 363 5.21 -19.03 -6.92
C GLY A 363 6.05 -18.77 -5.67
N THR A 364 6.95 -17.79 -5.68
CA THR A 364 7.68 -17.40 -4.47
C THR A 364 6.70 -16.95 -3.39
N LYS A 365 6.81 -17.54 -2.20
CA LYS A 365 6.02 -17.18 -1.02
C LYS A 365 6.94 -17.03 0.18
N SER A 366 6.79 -15.95 0.92
CA SER A 366 7.55 -15.72 2.16
C SER A 366 6.65 -15.14 3.24
N ASP A 367 6.81 -15.63 4.45
CA ASP A 367 6.23 -15.13 5.70
C ASP A 367 7.21 -14.26 6.50
N ALA A 368 8.37 -13.96 5.93
CA ALA A 368 9.31 -13.01 6.52
C ALA A 368 8.65 -11.64 6.71
N MET A 369 8.81 -11.06 7.89
CA MET A 369 8.32 -9.72 8.20
C MET A 369 9.03 -8.67 7.35
N ILE A 370 8.26 -7.93 6.55
CA ILE A 370 8.72 -6.81 5.72
C ILE A 370 7.89 -5.57 5.96
N SER A 371 8.40 -4.42 5.53
CA SER A 371 7.72 -3.13 5.64
C SER A 371 7.53 -2.49 4.25
N ALA A 372 6.45 -1.72 4.07
CA ALA A 372 6.31 -0.87 2.89
C ALA A 372 7.46 0.17 2.75
N LEU A 373 8.21 0.42 3.82
CA LEU A 373 9.45 1.22 3.79
C LEU A 373 10.53 0.57 2.90
N ASP A 374 10.47 -0.74 2.70
CA ASP A 374 11.46 -1.54 1.96
C ASP A 374 11.37 -1.33 0.45
N ILE A 375 10.25 -0.76 -0.03
CA ILE A 375 10.05 -0.44 -1.45
C ILE A 375 11.15 0.50 -1.93
N LEU A 376 11.43 1.58 -1.18
CA LEU A 376 12.45 2.56 -1.57
C LEU A 376 13.84 1.92 -1.78
N PRO A 377 14.45 1.27 -0.78
CA PRO A 377 15.79 0.71 -0.97
C PRO A 377 15.81 -0.46 -1.95
N THR A 378 14.73 -1.23 -2.07
CA THR A 378 14.66 -2.34 -3.04
C THR A 378 14.60 -1.82 -4.47
N ALA A 379 13.74 -0.83 -4.74
CA ALA A 379 13.59 -0.23 -6.06
C ALA A 379 14.89 0.46 -6.52
N LEU A 380 15.54 1.20 -5.63
CA LEU A 380 16.81 1.89 -5.94
C LEU A 380 17.96 0.89 -6.17
N GLN A 381 18.02 -0.19 -5.37
CA GLN A 381 19.03 -1.24 -5.57
C GLN A 381 18.88 -1.94 -6.92
N VAL A 382 17.64 -2.23 -7.35
CA VAL A 382 17.38 -2.83 -8.68
C VAL A 382 17.78 -1.88 -9.81
N ALA A 383 17.59 -0.59 -9.61
CA ALA A 383 17.97 0.47 -10.56
C ALA A 383 19.48 0.84 -10.51
N ASP A 384 20.26 0.21 -9.65
CA ASP A 384 21.67 0.56 -9.35
C ASP A 384 21.85 2.04 -8.96
N ILE A 385 20.91 2.54 -8.17
CA ILE A 385 20.94 3.91 -7.64
C ILE A 385 21.38 3.89 -6.19
N GLN A 386 22.44 4.62 -5.86
CA GLN A 386 22.95 4.73 -4.51
C GLN A 386 22.02 5.56 -3.62
N ILE A 387 21.80 5.08 -2.42
CA ILE A 387 21.01 5.80 -1.39
C ILE A 387 21.96 6.68 -0.59
N PRO A 388 21.81 8.00 -0.63
CA PRO A 388 22.61 8.88 0.22
C PRO A 388 22.35 8.61 1.71
N ASP A 389 23.41 8.51 2.51
CA ASP A 389 23.32 8.31 3.98
C ASP A 389 22.48 9.39 4.67
N SER A 390 22.48 10.61 4.12
CA SER A 390 21.69 11.74 4.63
C SER A 390 20.19 11.51 4.62
N LEU A 391 19.70 10.54 3.84
CA LEU A 391 18.27 10.20 3.80
C LEU A 391 17.81 9.40 5.02
N GLN A 392 18.74 8.78 5.77
CA GLN A 392 18.42 8.01 6.98
C GLN A 392 17.30 6.98 6.74
N VAL A 393 17.37 6.23 5.63
CA VAL A 393 16.36 5.24 5.24
C VAL A 393 16.31 4.13 6.30
N GLU A 394 15.11 3.85 6.81
CA GLU A 394 14.84 2.77 7.78
C GLU A 394 14.50 1.45 7.06
N GLY A 395 13.92 1.53 5.85
CA GLY A 395 13.63 0.38 4.99
C GLY A 395 14.88 -0.42 4.60
N LYS A 396 14.68 -1.66 4.17
CA LYS A 396 15.74 -2.61 3.80
C LYS A 396 15.50 -3.16 2.39
N ASN A 397 16.57 -3.53 1.70
CA ASN A 397 16.43 -4.23 0.43
C ASN A 397 15.89 -5.65 0.67
N ILE A 398 14.71 -5.94 0.11
CA ILE A 398 14.05 -7.25 0.22
C ILE A 398 14.18 -8.10 -1.06
N MET A 399 14.95 -7.69 -2.05
CA MET A 399 15.13 -8.46 -3.28
C MET A 399 15.57 -9.92 -3.01
N PRO A 400 16.46 -10.23 -2.06
CA PRO A 400 16.79 -11.61 -1.72
C PRO A 400 15.59 -12.44 -1.23
N LEU A 401 14.64 -11.83 -0.52
CA LEU A 401 13.38 -12.49 -0.13
C LEU A 401 12.48 -12.73 -1.34
N LEU A 402 12.35 -11.71 -2.22
CA LEU A 402 11.53 -11.79 -3.42
C LEU A 402 12.04 -12.86 -4.40
N LYS A 403 13.35 -13.12 -4.39
CA LYS A 403 13.98 -14.18 -5.19
C LYS A 403 13.98 -15.55 -4.50
N GLY A 404 13.49 -15.64 -3.27
CA GLY A 404 13.55 -16.89 -2.49
C GLY A 404 14.96 -17.30 -2.05
N GLU A 405 15.93 -16.39 -2.11
CA GLU A 405 17.33 -16.64 -1.72
C GLU A 405 17.51 -16.70 -0.20
N THR A 406 16.56 -16.15 0.54
CA THR A 406 16.50 -16.16 2.02
C THR A 406 15.05 -16.19 2.51
N THR A 407 14.86 -16.69 3.71
CA THR A 407 13.56 -16.63 4.45
C THR A 407 13.65 -15.71 5.67
N ARG A 408 14.83 -15.11 5.91
CA ARG A 408 15.07 -14.31 7.10
C ARG A 408 14.60 -12.87 6.89
N SER A 409 13.77 -12.37 7.81
CA SER A 409 13.40 -10.96 7.85
C SER A 409 14.63 -10.05 7.96
N PRO A 410 14.69 -8.95 7.20
CA PRO A 410 15.73 -7.94 7.35
C PRO A 410 15.51 -7.01 8.55
N HIS A 411 14.33 -7.08 9.20
CA HIS A 411 13.95 -6.26 10.33
C HIS A 411 13.97 -7.07 11.63
N ALA A 412 14.62 -6.52 12.66
CA ALA A 412 14.50 -7.04 14.01
C ALA A 412 13.15 -6.64 14.64
N TYR A 413 12.71 -5.42 14.37
CA TYR A 413 11.46 -4.86 14.88
C TYR A 413 10.80 -3.94 13.85
N LEU A 414 9.46 -3.88 13.89
CA LEU A 414 8.67 -2.82 13.27
C LEU A 414 7.87 -2.08 14.34
N TYR A 415 7.60 -0.78 14.11
CA TYR A 415 7.04 0.10 15.13
C TYR A 415 5.94 0.97 14.57
N TRP A 416 4.91 1.23 15.38
CA TRP A 416 3.81 2.15 15.09
C TRP A 416 3.50 3.00 16.31
N ALA A 417 3.17 4.25 16.06
CA ALA A 417 2.71 5.18 17.08
C ALA A 417 1.71 6.17 16.48
N GLY A 418 0.73 6.56 17.26
CA GLY A 418 -0.26 7.55 16.82
C GLY A 418 -1.56 7.42 17.59
N PRO A 419 -2.61 8.07 17.12
CA PRO A 419 -3.95 7.90 17.67
C PRO A 419 -4.44 6.46 17.44
N GLY A 420 -5.07 5.88 18.46
CA GLY A 420 -5.43 4.46 18.48
C GLY A 420 -6.75 4.08 17.82
N THR A 421 -7.65 5.00 17.60
CA THR A 421 -8.96 4.82 16.92
C THR A 421 -9.66 6.14 16.65
N LYS A 422 -10.73 6.10 15.87
CA LYS A 422 -11.58 7.22 15.39
C LYS A 422 -11.31 8.58 16.04
N HIS A 423 -10.68 9.47 15.27
CA HIS A 423 -10.28 10.81 15.67
C HIS A 423 -11.43 11.80 15.86
N TYR A 424 -12.64 11.43 15.46
CA TYR A 424 -13.77 12.34 15.38
C TYR A 424 -14.89 11.84 16.29
N SER A 425 -14.88 12.26 17.56
CA SER A 425 -16.15 12.34 18.28
C SER A 425 -16.93 13.52 17.69
N GLU A 426 -18.24 13.41 17.57
CA GLU A 426 -19.10 14.51 17.11
C GLU A 426 -18.84 15.80 17.91
N GLU A 427 -18.50 15.67 19.19
CA GLU A 427 -18.19 16.79 20.10
C GLU A 427 -16.88 17.54 19.76
N ASN A 428 -15.97 16.93 19.00
CA ASN A 428 -14.69 17.53 18.62
C ASN A 428 -14.63 17.98 17.14
N GLN A 429 -15.67 17.76 16.35
CA GLN A 429 -15.69 18.12 14.94
C GLN A 429 -15.47 19.61 14.71
N GLU A 430 -16.10 20.46 15.52
CA GLU A 430 -15.94 21.92 15.40
C GLU A 430 -14.52 22.40 15.72
N PHE A 431 -13.90 21.81 16.75
CA PHE A 431 -12.50 22.09 17.07
C PHE A 431 -11.58 21.67 15.93
N TRP A 432 -11.71 20.45 15.45
CA TRP A 432 -10.87 19.94 14.35
C TRP A 432 -11.09 20.71 13.06
N HIS A 433 -12.32 21.08 12.74
CA HIS A 433 -12.62 21.92 11.60
C HIS A 433 -11.92 23.29 11.71
N GLY A 434 -12.04 23.93 12.85
CA GLY A 434 -11.35 25.21 13.13
C GLY A 434 -9.84 25.08 13.13
N TYR A 435 -9.31 23.95 13.61
CA TYR A 435 -7.87 23.66 13.59
C TYR A 435 -7.36 23.47 12.17
N HIS A 436 -8.04 22.69 11.34
CA HIS A 436 -7.74 22.54 9.92
C HIS A 436 -7.79 23.88 9.18
N GLN A 437 -8.75 24.73 9.48
CA GLN A 437 -8.82 26.07 8.91
C GLN A 437 -7.62 26.93 9.32
N TRP A 438 -7.17 26.83 10.56
CA TRP A 438 -6.03 27.58 11.05
C TRP A 438 -4.73 27.16 10.38
N ILE A 439 -4.40 25.88 10.37
CA ILE A 439 -3.16 25.37 9.77
C ILE A 439 -3.14 25.51 8.24
N THR A 440 -4.30 25.65 7.60
CA THR A 440 -4.43 25.90 6.16
C THR A 440 -4.62 27.39 5.83
N TYR A 441 -4.33 28.27 6.78
CA TYR A 441 -4.42 29.74 6.65
C TYR A 441 -5.82 30.27 6.32
N GLN A 442 -6.87 29.48 6.47
CA GLN A 442 -8.25 29.91 6.29
C GLN A 442 -8.81 30.61 7.53
N ARG A 443 -8.12 30.50 8.64
CA ARG A 443 -8.42 31.16 9.91
C ARG A 443 -7.17 31.80 10.49
N GLN A 444 -7.27 33.05 10.98
CA GLN A 444 -6.12 33.80 11.49
C GLN A 444 -5.68 33.40 12.89
N THR A 445 -6.57 32.82 13.69
CA THR A 445 -6.30 32.44 15.07
C THR A 445 -6.56 30.95 15.27
N PRO A 446 -5.74 30.25 16.10
CA PRO A 446 -6.02 28.87 16.43
C PRO A 446 -7.38 28.75 17.13
N PRO A 447 -8.14 27.67 16.93
CA PRO A 447 -9.33 27.42 17.70
C PRO A 447 -8.94 27.17 19.17
N VAL A 448 -9.77 27.63 20.09
CA VAL A 448 -9.61 27.28 21.49
C VAL A 448 -10.09 25.85 21.69
N ASN A 449 -9.22 24.98 22.19
CA ASN A 449 -9.60 23.61 22.50
C ASN A 449 -10.45 23.59 23.76
N PRO A 450 -11.72 23.20 23.70
CA PRO A 450 -12.60 23.19 24.88
C PRO A 450 -12.27 22.02 25.81
N ASN A 451 -11.58 20.98 25.38
CA ASN A 451 -11.35 19.81 26.24
C ASN A 451 -10.28 18.86 25.66
N LEU A 452 -9.02 19.02 26.09
CA LEU A 452 -7.89 18.16 25.71
C LEU A 452 -8.09 16.68 26.10
N GLU A 453 -8.87 16.40 27.14
CA GLU A 453 -9.16 15.03 27.60
C GLU A 453 -10.02 14.22 26.62
N LYS A 454 -10.70 14.90 25.69
CA LYS A 454 -11.55 14.28 24.67
C LYS A 454 -10.85 14.04 23.32
N LEU A 455 -9.58 14.42 23.18
CA LEU A 455 -8.81 14.08 21.99
C LEU A 455 -8.58 12.57 21.91
N SER A 456 -8.37 12.08 20.71
CA SER A 456 -8.09 10.65 20.47
C SER A 456 -6.94 10.16 21.31
N LYS A 457 -7.23 9.16 22.12
CA LYS A 457 -6.22 8.50 22.94
C LYS A 457 -5.15 7.86 22.08
N GLY A 458 -3.93 7.85 22.62
CA GLY A 458 -2.77 7.31 21.94
C GLY A 458 -2.73 5.78 21.93
N ALA A 459 -2.09 5.25 20.91
CA ALA A 459 -1.73 3.84 20.83
C ALA A 459 -0.33 3.67 20.26
N TRP A 460 0.32 2.56 20.58
CA TRP A 460 1.53 2.12 19.91
C TRP A 460 1.57 0.60 19.77
N ALA A 461 2.36 0.16 18.83
CA ALA A 461 2.67 -1.24 18.65
C ALA A 461 4.14 -1.44 18.30
N VAL A 462 4.67 -2.61 18.67
CA VAL A 462 5.97 -3.11 18.24
C VAL A 462 5.86 -4.58 17.93
N ARG A 463 6.53 -5.02 16.86
CA ARG A 463 6.53 -6.40 16.39
C ARG A 463 7.95 -6.87 16.10
N ASP A 464 8.28 -8.12 16.43
CA ASP A 464 9.55 -8.79 16.10
C ASP A 464 9.42 -9.95 15.11
N GLY A 465 8.34 -9.96 14.34
CA GLY A 465 7.99 -11.02 13.39
C GLY A 465 6.99 -12.00 13.95
N GLU A 466 7.25 -12.63 15.07
CA GLU A 466 6.36 -13.61 15.72
C GLU A 466 5.46 -12.97 16.77
N TRP A 467 6.02 -12.05 17.55
CA TRP A 467 5.34 -11.41 18.67
C TRP A 467 4.95 -9.98 18.33
N ALA A 468 3.75 -9.59 18.76
CA ALA A 468 3.24 -8.23 18.67
C ALA A 468 2.80 -7.73 20.04
N LEU A 469 3.34 -6.59 20.47
CA LEU A 469 2.97 -5.91 21.70
C LEU A 469 2.23 -4.62 21.37
N TYR A 470 1.04 -4.47 21.92
CA TYR A 470 0.17 -3.32 21.73
C TYR A 470 -0.06 -2.58 23.03
N PHE A 471 -0.10 -1.28 22.95
CA PHE A 471 -0.56 -0.41 24.03
C PHE A 471 -1.65 0.51 23.48
N TYR A 472 -2.69 0.66 24.25
CA TYR A 472 -3.73 1.64 24.01
C TYR A 472 -4.01 2.39 25.31
N ASP A 473 -4.03 3.72 25.25
CA ASP A 473 -4.32 4.59 26.39
C ASP A 473 -5.83 4.55 26.71
N ASP A 474 -6.26 3.47 27.39
CA ASP A 474 -7.64 3.27 27.88
C ASP A 474 -7.79 3.61 29.39
N GLY A 475 -6.73 4.16 29.97
CA GLY A 475 -6.65 4.42 31.42
C GLY A 475 -6.24 3.20 32.25
N LYS A 476 -6.08 2.01 31.65
CA LYS A 476 -5.59 0.80 32.35
C LYS A 476 -4.08 0.64 32.23
N ASN A 477 -3.48 1.29 31.24
CA ASN A 477 -2.02 1.35 31.00
C ASN A 477 -1.32 -0.02 30.94
N GLN A 478 -2.02 -1.04 30.45
CA GLN A 478 -1.50 -2.39 30.34
C GLN A 478 -1.35 -2.76 28.87
N PRO A 479 -0.12 -3.07 28.39
CA PRO A 479 0.05 -3.58 27.04
C PRO A 479 -0.47 -5.02 26.91
N GLN A 480 -0.89 -5.38 25.70
CA GLN A 480 -1.35 -6.71 25.32
C GLN A 480 -0.30 -7.36 24.41
N LEU A 481 0.02 -8.62 24.63
CA LEU A 481 1.00 -9.39 23.87
C LEU A 481 0.31 -10.51 23.11
N PHE A 482 0.58 -10.63 21.82
CA PHE A 482 0.05 -11.67 20.95
C PHE A 482 1.18 -12.41 20.23
N ASN A 483 0.92 -13.66 19.83
CA ASN A 483 1.84 -14.47 19.04
C ASN A 483 1.15 -14.90 17.74
N ASP A 484 1.56 -14.36 16.60
CA ASP A 484 0.94 -14.60 15.30
C ASP A 484 1.05 -16.03 14.82
N ASN A 485 2.08 -16.78 15.23
CA ASN A 485 2.24 -18.17 14.81
C ASN A 485 1.18 -19.09 15.43
N THR A 486 0.68 -18.74 16.62
CA THR A 486 -0.31 -19.54 17.35
C THR A 486 -1.70 -18.94 17.36
N ASP A 487 -1.80 -17.62 17.15
CA ASP A 487 -3.05 -16.83 17.17
C ASP A 487 -2.99 -15.67 16.17
N PRO A 488 -3.12 -15.93 14.85
CA PRO A 488 -3.12 -14.88 13.84
C PRO A 488 -4.25 -13.85 14.00
N SER A 489 -5.29 -14.21 14.76
CA SER A 489 -6.43 -13.34 15.05
C SER A 489 -6.21 -12.39 16.24
N GLU A 490 -5.04 -12.46 16.89
CA GLU A 490 -4.69 -11.61 18.04
C GLU A 490 -5.78 -11.60 19.14
N SER A 491 -6.34 -12.77 19.42
CA SER A 491 -7.48 -12.94 20.35
C SER A 491 -7.07 -13.28 21.79
N ILE A 492 -5.88 -13.88 21.96
CA ILE A 492 -5.38 -14.41 23.23
C ILE A 492 -4.24 -13.54 23.75
N ASP A 493 -4.51 -12.72 24.76
CA ASP A 493 -3.47 -11.91 25.41
C ASP A 493 -2.54 -12.77 26.26
N LEU A 494 -1.28 -12.83 25.85
CA LEU A 494 -0.20 -13.61 26.47
C LEU A 494 0.73 -12.76 27.37
N ALA A 495 0.42 -11.49 27.63
CA ALA A 495 1.30 -10.58 28.36
C ALA A 495 1.64 -11.08 29.77
N LYS A 496 0.67 -11.63 30.49
CA LYS A 496 0.88 -12.16 31.85
C LYS A 496 1.77 -13.41 31.88
N GLN A 497 1.69 -14.25 30.84
CA GLN A 497 2.47 -15.48 30.72
C GLN A 497 3.91 -15.21 30.27
N ASN A 498 4.16 -14.07 29.59
CA ASN A 498 5.45 -13.74 28.96
C ASN A 498 5.99 -12.35 29.37
N PRO A 499 6.16 -12.08 30.69
CA PRO A 499 6.55 -10.73 31.15
C PRO A 499 7.94 -10.29 30.64
N GLN A 500 8.83 -11.24 30.36
CA GLN A 500 10.16 -10.94 29.81
C GLN A 500 10.06 -10.44 28.36
N LYS A 501 9.21 -11.09 27.52
CA LYS A 501 8.97 -10.66 26.15
C LYS A 501 8.28 -9.29 26.12
N VAL A 502 7.33 -9.02 27.02
CA VAL A 502 6.73 -7.70 27.19
C VAL A 502 7.79 -6.65 27.50
N ALA A 503 8.70 -6.94 28.44
CA ALA A 503 9.77 -6.00 28.80
C ALA A 503 10.74 -5.75 27.64
N GLU A 504 11.12 -6.79 26.89
CA GLU A 504 11.98 -6.69 25.70
C GLU A 504 11.35 -5.77 24.64
N LEU A 505 10.11 -6.08 24.19
CA LEU A 505 9.42 -5.33 23.14
C LEU A 505 9.12 -3.90 23.58
N LYS A 506 8.70 -3.71 24.83
CA LYS A 506 8.47 -2.40 25.42
C LYS A 506 9.74 -1.54 25.39
N ASN A 507 10.89 -2.11 25.78
CA ASN A 507 12.17 -1.42 25.71
C ASN A 507 12.57 -1.10 24.26
N ALA A 508 12.37 -2.03 23.31
CA ALA A 508 12.65 -1.78 21.89
C ALA A 508 11.82 -0.60 21.37
N TYR A 509 10.52 -0.55 21.68
CA TYR A 509 9.67 0.58 21.33
C TYR A 509 10.13 1.89 21.99
N TYR A 510 10.49 1.88 23.29
CA TYR A 510 10.98 3.07 23.98
C TYR A 510 12.24 3.63 23.33
N GLN A 511 13.21 2.78 22.99
CA GLN A 511 14.44 3.22 22.31
C GLN A 511 14.15 3.83 20.94
N TRP A 512 13.14 3.38 20.24
CA TRP A 512 12.74 3.92 18.94
C TRP A 512 12.02 5.26 19.05
N ILE A 513 11.08 5.42 20.02
CA ILE A 513 10.20 6.59 20.09
C ILE A 513 10.82 7.79 20.83
N LYS A 514 11.70 7.57 21.80
CA LYS A 514 12.19 8.60 22.74
C LYS A 514 12.82 9.83 22.07
N ASP A 515 13.42 9.64 20.90
CA ASP A 515 14.14 10.68 20.16
C ASP A 515 13.38 11.12 18.89
N LYS A 516 12.16 10.61 18.66
CA LYS A 516 11.34 11.02 17.52
C LYS A 516 10.73 12.41 17.75
N PRO A 517 10.56 13.22 16.68
CA PRO A 517 9.86 14.49 16.78
C PRO A 517 8.45 14.33 17.34
N LYS A 518 8.02 15.28 18.13
CA LYS A 518 6.62 15.33 18.60
C LYS A 518 5.68 15.63 17.43
N PRO A 519 4.42 15.13 17.48
CA PRO A 519 3.41 15.50 16.49
C PRO A 519 3.13 17.00 16.50
N VAL A 520 2.79 17.51 15.33
CA VAL A 520 2.46 18.94 15.20
C VAL A 520 0.99 19.19 15.56
N ILE A 521 0.10 18.30 15.17
CA ILE A 521 -1.35 18.46 15.30
C ILE A 521 -1.93 17.55 16.38
N TRP A 522 -1.59 16.27 16.33
CA TRP A 522 -2.06 15.34 17.37
C TRP A 522 -1.44 15.71 18.71
N GLY A 523 -2.27 15.84 19.76
CA GLY A 523 -1.91 16.43 21.04
C GLY A 523 -0.58 15.96 21.64
N GLN A 524 0.29 16.90 21.98
CA GLN A 524 1.62 16.62 22.53
C GLN A 524 1.56 15.86 23.85
N ASP A 525 0.51 16.04 24.64
CA ASP A 525 0.31 15.35 25.91
C ASP A 525 0.02 13.86 25.69
N HIS A 526 -0.80 13.51 24.67
CA HIS A 526 -1.02 12.12 24.28
C HIS A 526 0.24 11.45 23.78
N TYR A 527 1.06 12.16 23.00
CA TYR A 527 2.38 11.67 22.60
C TYR A 527 3.27 11.38 23.81
N GLN A 528 3.28 12.29 24.81
CA GLN A 528 4.08 12.08 26.02
C GLN A 528 3.64 10.85 26.81
N ILE A 529 2.32 10.59 26.87
CA ILE A 529 1.78 9.34 27.47
C ILE A 529 2.33 8.11 26.76
N LEU A 530 2.39 8.11 25.41
CA LEU A 530 2.95 6.97 24.67
C LEU A 530 4.43 6.72 24.99
N VAL A 531 5.21 7.80 25.09
CA VAL A 531 6.64 7.69 25.47
C VAL A 531 6.77 7.17 26.90
N ASP A 532 5.99 7.74 27.84
CA ASP A 532 6.09 7.40 29.26
C ASP A 532 5.58 5.98 29.55
N SER A 533 4.54 5.53 28.86
CA SER A 533 4.01 4.15 28.98
C SER A 533 5.02 3.08 28.58
N ALA A 534 5.97 3.43 27.73
CA ALA A 534 6.99 2.51 27.24
C ALA A 534 8.31 2.57 28.03
N LYS A 535 8.45 3.48 29.00
CA LYS A 535 9.66 3.52 29.83
C LYS A 535 9.88 2.18 30.55
N PRO A 536 11.15 1.71 30.62
CA PRO A 536 11.50 0.48 31.32
C PRO A 536 11.02 0.40 32.76
#